data_d948fedbb388a2de6752cbe71bb27505
#
_entry.id   d948fedbb388a2de6752cbe71bb27505
#
_cell.length_a   1.000
_cell.length_b   1.000
_cell.length_c   1.000
_cell.angle_alpha   90.00
_cell.angle_beta   90.00
_cell.angle_gamma   90.00
#
_symmetry.space_group_name_H-M   'P 1'
#
loop_
_entity.id
_entity.type
_entity.pdbx_description
1 polymer ?
#
loop_
_entity_poly.entity_id
_entity_poly.type
_entity_poly.pdbx_seq_one_letter_code
_entity_poly.pdbx_strand_id
1 'polypeptide(L)'
;RYGVEKQWKHLYGRSVKLRRAQQLGKLWPRREWEKLMAEADPVKVLFVCSKNQWRSPTGEAIFAETDGVATRSAGTARSARRQVSLEDIRWADLILVMEDKHAARLKADFRQDLRFKRLHVLGIPDDYQFMADDLVTRLRTAAEPLIFGA
;
A
#
# COMPACT_ATOMS: atom_id res chain seq x y z
N ARG A 1 -18.83 -17.80 1.72
CA ARG A 1 -19.43 -16.81 0.82
C ARG A 1 -19.12 -15.39 1.27
N TYR A 2 -19.39 -15.11 2.53
CA TYR A 2 -19.03 -13.83 3.10
C TYR A 2 -17.52 -13.55 3.00
N GLY A 3 -16.69 -14.58 3.22
CA GLY A 3 -15.25 -14.48 3.06
C GLY A 3 -14.83 -14.15 1.63
N VAL A 4 -15.53 -14.69 0.63
CA VAL A 4 -15.23 -14.41 -0.77
C VAL A 4 -15.52 -12.95 -1.12
N GLU A 5 -16.65 -12.42 -0.67
CA GLU A 5 -17.00 -11.01 -0.89
C GLU A 5 -16.01 -10.06 -0.24
N LYS A 6 -15.59 -10.36 0.98
CA LYS A 6 -14.60 -9.57 1.69
C LYS A 6 -13.25 -9.61 0.97
N GLN A 7 -12.82 -10.79 0.54
CA GLN A 7 -11.60 -10.97 -0.22
C GLN A 7 -11.66 -10.19 -1.54
N TRP A 8 -12.80 -10.23 -2.21
CA TRP A 8 -13.02 -9.50 -3.45
C TRP A 8 -12.83 -7.99 -3.27
N LYS A 9 -13.35 -7.42 -2.21
CA LYS A 9 -13.16 -6.00 -1.91
C LYS A 9 -11.68 -5.65 -1.75
N HIS A 10 -10.90 -6.51 -1.10
CA HIS A 10 -9.46 -6.30 -0.94
C HIS A 10 -8.72 -6.32 -2.28
N LEU A 11 -9.18 -7.14 -3.21
CA LEU A 11 -8.53 -7.29 -4.51
C LEU A 11 -8.95 -6.24 -5.52
N TYR A 12 -10.10 -5.62 -5.32
CA TYR A 12 -10.77 -4.80 -6.33
C TYR A 12 -9.90 -3.70 -6.93
N GLY A 13 -9.17 -2.97 -6.20
CA GLY A 13 -8.38 -1.86 -6.72
C GLY A 13 -7.03 -2.26 -7.33
N ARG A 14 -6.65 -3.54 -7.30
CA ARG A 14 -5.29 -3.95 -7.61
C ARG A 14 -4.93 -3.99 -9.08
N SER A 15 -5.87 -4.33 -9.93
CA SER A 15 -5.59 -4.38 -11.36
C SER A 15 -6.85 -4.20 -12.18
N VAL A 16 -6.66 -3.73 -13.43
CA VAL A 16 -7.74 -3.61 -14.41
C VAL A 16 -8.38 -4.97 -14.67
N LYS A 17 -7.60 -6.04 -14.69
CA LYS A 17 -8.08 -7.39 -14.87
C LYS A 17 -9.08 -7.79 -13.79
N LEU A 18 -8.80 -7.48 -12.55
CA LEU A 18 -9.71 -7.78 -11.45
C LEU A 18 -10.97 -6.93 -11.48
N ARG A 19 -10.88 -5.65 -11.86
CA ARG A 19 -12.05 -4.79 -12.02
C ARG A 19 -12.98 -5.34 -13.11
N ARG A 20 -12.41 -5.77 -14.22
CA ARG A 20 -13.17 -6.37 -15.31
C ARG A 20 -13.83 -7.66 -14.84
N ALA A 21 -13.11 -8.49 -14.11
CA ALA A 21 -13.65 -9.73 -13.56
C ALA A 21 -14.81 -9.46 -12.60
N GLN A 22 -14.73 -8.41 -11.80
CA GLN A 22 -15.83 -8.01 -10.92
C GLN A 22 -17.09 -7.66 -11.70
N GLN A 23 -16.94 -6.90 -12.79
CA GLN A 23 -18.08 -6.56 -13.65
C GLN A 23 -18.72 -7.79 -14.27
N LEU A 24 -17.92 -8.77 -14.63
CA LEU A 24 -18.37 -10.02 -15.24
C LEU A 24 -18.70 -11.10 -14.20
N GLY A 25 -18.45 -10.85 -12.93
CA GLY A 25 -18.55 -11.85 -11.87
C GLY A 25 -19.92 -12.49 -11.73
N LYS A 26 -20.98 -11.79 -12.13
CA LYS A 26 -22.33 -12.36 -12.11
C LYS A 26 -22.53 -13.44 -13.17
N LEU A 27 -21.69 -13.44 -14.21
CA LEU A 27 -21.78 -14.35 -15.34
C LEU A 27 -20.84 -15.55 -15.17
N TRP A 28 -19.96 -15.50 -14.21
CA TRP A 28 -18.94 -16.52 -14.00
C TRP A 28 -19.33 -17.48 -12.88
N PRO A 29 -19.07 -18.78 -13.05
CA PRO A 29 -19.21 -19.72 -11.96
C PRO A 29 -18.32 -19.32 -10.77
N ARG A 30 -18.82 -19.54 -9.57
CA ARG A 30 -18.13 -19.17 -8.33
C ARG A 30 -16.70 -19.73 -8.26
N ARG A 31 -16.52 -20.96 -8.72
CA ARG A 31 -15.20 -21.61 -8.72
C ARG A 31 -14.17 -20.85 -9.54
N GLU A 32 -14.56 -20.39 -10.73
CA GLU A 32 -13.67 -19.63 -11.60
C GLU A 32 -13.35 -18.25 -10.99
N TRP A 33 -14.30 -17.66 -10.33
CA TRP A 33 -14.16 -16.40 -9.63
C TRP A 33 -13.12 -16.51 -8.52
N GLU A 34 -13.24 -17.54 -7.68
CA GLU A 34 -12.30 -17.80 -6.60
C GLU A 34 -10.90 -18.05 -7.14
N LYS A 35 -10.79 -18.79 -8.24
CA LYS A 35 -9.52 -19.05 -8.88
C LYS A 35 -8.88 -17.77 -9.41
N LEU A 36 -9.66 -16.91 -10.05
CA LEU A 36 -9.17 -15.63 -10.56
C LEU A 36 -8.63 -14.74 -9.44
N MET A 37 -9.34 -14.68 -8.32
CA MET A 37 -8.90 -13.91 -7.17
C MET A 37 -7.63 -14.49 -6.53
N ALA A 38 -7.52 -15.80 -6.46
CA ALA A 38 -6.33 -16.46 -5.92
C ALA A 38 -5.09 -16.25 -6.77
N GLU A 39 -5.25 -16.11 -8.09
CA GLU A 39 -4.16 -15.89 -9.03
C GLU A 39 -3.76 -14.43 -9.16
N ALA A 40 -4.51 -13.50 -8.55
CA ALA A 40 -4.20 -12.09 -8.63
C ALA A 40 -2.93 -11.75 -7.85
N ASP A 41 -2.05 -10.96 -8.46
CA ASP A 41 -0.86 -10.45 -7.78
C ASP A 41 -1.28 -9.51 -6.65
N PRO A 42 -0.58 -9.53 -5.51
CA PRO A 42 -0.85 -8.59 -4.43
C PRO A 42 -0.55 -7.15 -4.87
N VAL A 43 -1.29 -6.19 -4.32
CA VAL A 43 -0.91 -4.79 -4.46
C VAL A 43 0.33 -4.55 -3.59
N LYS A 44 1.35 -3.95 -4.16
CA LYS A 44 2.62 -3.71 -3.49
C LYS A 44 2.66 -2.29 -2.96
N VAL A 45 2.62 -2.15 -1.65
CA VAL A 45 2.54 -0.86 -0.96
C VAL A 45 3.84 -0.57 -0.24
N LEU A 46 4.44 0.57 -0.57
CA LEU A 46 5.63 1.07 0.11
C LEU A 46 5.24 2.23 1.04
N PHE A 47 5.50 2.07 2.32
CA PHE A 47 5.30 3.12 3.31
C PHE A 47 6.62 3.85 3.56
N VAL A 48 6.60 5.18 3.50
CA VAL A 48 7.82 6.00 3.63
C VAL A 48 7.65 7.08 4.69
N CYS A 49 8.60 7.14 5.61
CA CYS A 49 8.74 8.25 6.57
C CYS A 49 10.18 8.75 6.56
N SER A 50 10.62 9.47 7.59
CA SER A 50 11.99 9.99 7.61
C SER A 50 13.00 8.93 7.99
N LYS A 51 12.84 8.32 9.18
CA LYS A 51 13.83 7.42 9.79
C LYS A 51 13.52 5.93 9.65
N ASN A 52 12.33 5.59 9.19
CA ASN A 52 11.88 4.20 9.15
C ASN A 52 11.95 3.52 10.53
N GLN A 53 11.58 4.25 11.57
CA GLN A 53 11.58 3.73 12.94
C GLN A 53 10.17 3.45 13.45
N TRP A 54 9.23 4.35 13.19
CA TRP A 54 7.91 4.27 13.83
C TRP A 54 6.75 4.28 12.85
N ARG A 55 6.58 5.35 12.06
CA ARG A 55 5.40 5.53 11.19
C ARG A 55 5.36 4.51 10.04
N SER A 56 6.38 4.47 9.24
CA SER A 56 6.38 3.56 8.08
C SER A 56 6.47 2.09 8.49
N PRO A 57 7.24 1.69 9.51
CA PRO A 57 7.19 0.30 9.97
C PRO A 57 5.82 -0.11 10.52
N THR A 58 5.08 0.82 11.15
CA THR A 58 3.72 0.52 11.60
C THR A 58 2.80 0.24 10.41
N GLY A 59 2.87 1.07 9.37
CA GLY A 59 2.10 0.83 8.14
C GLY A 59 2.40 -0.53 7.54
N GLU A 60 3.67 -0.86 7.42
CA GLU A 60 4.11 -2.16 6.93
C GLU A 60 3.52 -3.29 7.78
N ALA A 61 3.64 -3.19 9.09
CA ALA A 61 3.22 -4.25 10.01
C ALA A 61 1.71 -4.49 9.99
N ILE A 62 0.90 -3.42 10.02
CA ILE A 62 -0.55 -3.57 10.13
C ILE A 62 -1.20 -4.11 8.84
N PHE A 63 -0.55 -3.93 7.69
CA PHE A 63 -1.07 -4.44 6.42
C PHE A 63 -0.34 -5.69 5.92
N ALA A 64 0.72 -6.13 6.60
CA ALA A 64 1.50 -7.30 6.19
C ALA A 64 0.67 -8.58 6.13
N GLU A 65 -0.28 -8.74 7.03
CA GLU A 65 -1.14 -9.92 7.11
C GLU A 65 -2.44 -9.77 6.31
N THR A 66 -2.62 -8.67 5.61
CA THR A 66 -3.84 -8.42 4.85
C THR A 66 -3.78 -9.17 3.52
N ASP A 67 -4.79 -9.99 3.26
CA ASP A 67 -4.88 -10.72 2.00
C ASP A 67 -4.82 -9.76 0.81
N GLY A 68 -3.95 -10.11 -0.13
CA GLY A 68 -3.84 -9.35 -1.36
C GLY A 68 -3.00 -8.09 -1.24
N VAL A 69 -2.29 -7.89 -0.15
CA VAL A 69 -1.40 -6.75 0.05
C VAL A 69 0.00 -7.25 0.38
N ALA A 70 1.00 -6.72 -0.30
CA ALA A 70 2.41 -6.91 0.06
C ALA A 70 2.97 -5.56 0.50
N THR A 71 3.74 -5.52 1.57
CA THR A 71 4.20 -4.26 2.14
C THR A 71 5.71 -4.20 2.29
N ARG A 72 6.25 -3.00 2.16
CA ARG A 72 7.61 -2.63 2.54
C ARG A 72 7.54 -1.28 3.24
N SER A 73 8.58 -0.97 4.02
CA SER A 73 8.75 0.37 4.59
C SER A 73 10.19 0.84 4.43
N ALA A 74 10.36 2.15 4.35
CA ALA A 74 11.67 2.76 4.17
C ALA A 74 11.65 4.20 4.69
N GLY A 75 12.83 4.79 4.85
CA GLY A 75 12.97 6.17 5.26
C GLY A 75 13.74 6.98 4.22
N THR A 76 13.47 8.29 4.19
CA THR A 76 14.15 9.19 3.25
C THR A 76 15.51 9.65 3.77
N ALA A 77 15.74 9.64 5.09
CA ALA A 77 16.99 10.09 5.67
C ALA A 77 18.12 9.09 5.43
N ARG A 78 19.34 9.60 5.27
CA ARG A 78 20.53 8.74 5.16
C ARG A 78 20.72 7.87 6.40
N SER A 79 20.33 8.39 7.55
CA SER A 79 20.41 7.68 8.83
C SER A 79 19.20 6.80 9.12
N ALA A 80 18.30 6.62 8.16
CA ALA A 80 17.14 5.75 8.33
C ALA A 80 17.58 4.30 8.59
N ARG A 81 16.80 3.60 9.39
CA ARG A 81 17.01 2.17 9.65
C ARG A 81 17.10 1.39 8.34
N ARG A 82 16.23 1.71 7.40
CA ARG A 82 16.26 1.20 6.04
C ARG A 82 15.99 2.36 5.09
N GLN A 83 17.01 2.80 4.38
CA GLN A 83 16.86 3.91 3.45
C GLN A 83 16.13 3.47 2.19
N VAL A 84 15.24 4.33 1.69
CA VAL A 84 14.52 4.06 0.45
C VAL A 84 15.50 3.93 -0.70
N SER A 85 15.29 2.94 -1.57
CA SER A 85 16.14 2.67 -2.71
C SER A 85 15.33 2.68 -4.00
N LEU A 86 16.04 2.73 -5.13
CA LEU A 86 15.42 2.62 -6.45
C LEU A 86 14.65 1.32 -6.60
N GLU A 87 15.17 0.23 -6.04
CA GLU A 87 14.49 -1.06 -6.05
C GLU A 87 13.12 -0.97 -5.37
N ASP A 88 13.05 -0.28 -4.24
CA ASP A 88 11.78 -0.09 -3.52
C ASP A 88 10.77 0.65 -4.38
N ILE A 89 11.21 1.72 -5.04
CA ILE A 89 10.34 2.52 -5.90
C ILE A 89 9.82 1.67 -7.07
N ARG A 90 10.70 0.92 -7.71
CA ARG A 90 10.32 0.06 -8.83
C ARG A 90 9.41 -1.09 -8.42
N TRP A 91 9.63 -1.63 -7.23
CA TRP A 91 8.80 -2.70 -6.70
C TRP A 91 7.37 -2.24 -6.43
N ALA A 92 7.18 -1.01 -5.94
CA ALA A 92 5.90 -0.54 -5.44
C ALA A 92 4.88 -0.28 -6.56
N ASP A 93 3.64 -0.66 -6.33
CA ASP A 93 2.49 -0.21 -7.12
C ASP A 93 1.92 1.08 -6.54
N LEU A 94 1.98 1.22 -5.21
CA LEU A 94 1.44 2.34 -4.48
C LEU A 94 2.47 2.78 -3.43
N ILE A 95 2.78 4.07 -3.41
CA ILE A 95 3.72 4.66 -2.47
C ILE A 95 2.96 5.59 -1.55
N LEU A 96 2.98 5.30 -0.25
CA LEU A 96 2.29 6.09 0.76
C LEU A 96 3.34 6.73 1.67
N VAL A 97 3.47 8.04 1.56
CA VAL A 97 4.41 8.82 2.36
C VAL A 97 3.67 9.52 3.50
N MET A 98 4.34 9.70 4.63
CA MET A 98 3.70 10.24 5.82
C MET A 98 3.48 11.75 5.73
N GLU A 99 4.39 12.49 5.12
CA GLU A 99 4.33 13.95 5.03
C GLU A 99 4.77 14.44 3.65
N ASP A 100 4.41 15.69 3.32
CA ASP A 100 4.77 16.32 2.06
C ASP A 100 6.28 16.35 1.81
N LYS A 101 7.09 16.53 2.85
CA LYS A 101 8.55 16.54 2.71
C LYS A 101 9.10 15.21 2.19
N HIS A 102 8.46 14.10 2.52
CA HIS A 102 8.85 12.78 2.01
C HIS A 102 8.54 12.66 0.53
N ALA A 103 7.38 13.14 0.10
CA ALA A 103 7.02 13.17 -1.31
C ALA A 103 8.00 14.02 -2.12
N ALA A 104 8.34 15.20 -1.61
CA ALA A 104 9.28 16.11 -2.27
C ALA A 104 10.65 15.44 -2.42
N ARG A 105 11.13 14.76 -1.39
CA ARG A 105 12.41 14.07 -1.43
C ARG A 105 12.43 12.94 -2.44
N LEU A 106 11.37 12.13 -2.48
CA LEU A 106 11.28 11.04 -3.46
C LEU A 106 11.23 11.59 -4.89
N LYS A 107 10.50 12.68 -5.11
CA LYS A 107 10.44 13.31 -6.44
C LYS A 107 11.80 13.88 -6.86
N ALA A 108 12.57 14.39 -5.91
CA ALA A 108 13.91 14.91 -6.19
C ALA A 108 14.88 13.77 -6.57
N ASP A 109 14.80 12.64 -5.87
CA ASP A 109 15.77 11.55 -6.01
C ASP A 109 15.37 10.53 -7.09
N PHE A 110 14.07 10.32 -7.34
CA PHE A 110 13.56 9.25 -8.21
C PHE A 110 12.53 9.73 -9.22
N ARG A 111 12.69 10.93 -9.72
CA ARG A 111 11.70 11.60 -10.57
C ARG A 111 11.17 10.73 -11.71
N GLN A 112 12.05 10.10 -12.46
CA GLN A 112 11.64 9.31 -13.62
C GLN A 112 10.91 8.03 -13.24
N ASP A 113 11.36 7.37 -12.19
CA ASP A 113 10.78 6.10 -11.75
C ASP A 113 9.43 6.29 -11.06
N LEU A 114 9.15 7.49 -10.54
CA LEU A 114 7.85 7.83 -9.95
C LEU A 114 6.79 8.21 -10.97
N ARG A 115 7.18 8.42 -12.21
CA ARG A 115 6.32 9.02 -13.25
C ARG A 115 4.98 8.33 -13.42
N PHE A 116 4.95 7.00 -13.33
CA PHE A 116 3.74 6.21 -13.51
C PHE A 116 3.33 5.50 -12.23
N LYS A 117 3.88 5.90 -11.10
CA LYS A 117 3.54 5.32 -9.80
C LYS A 117 2.47 6.16 -9.11
N ARG A 118 1.59 5.50 -8.36
CA ARG A 118 0.64 6.17 -7.49
C ARG A 118 1.38 6.57 -6.21
N LEU A 119 1.41 7.85 -5.90
CA LEU A 119 2.03 8.37 -4.69
C LEU A 119 1.03 9.28 -3.98
N HIS A 120 0.79 9.01 -2.71
CA HIS A 120 -0.12 9.79 -1.88
C HIS A 120 0.53 10.16 -0.55
N VAL A 121 0.18 11.36 -0.06
CA VAL A 121 0.61 11.85 1.25
C VAL A 121 -0.49 11.57 2.25
N LEU A 122 -0.16 10.87 3.34
CA LEU A 122 -1.13 10.49 4.35
C LEU A 122 -1.38 11.58 5.39
N GLY A 123 -0.47 12.53 5.52
CA GLY A 123 -0.62 13.63 6.49
C GLY A 123 -0.49 13.19 7.94
N ILE A 124 0.44 12.29 8.23
CA ILE A 124 0.67 11.77 9.57
C ILE A 124 1.96 12.35 10.13
N PRO A 125 1.86 13.21 11.18
CA PRO A 125 3.04 13.84 11.77
C PRO A 125 3.90 12.86 12.55
N ASP A 126 5.12 13.27 12.89
CA ASP A 126 6.08 12.44 13.60
C ASP A 126 5.88 12.52 15.12
N ASP A 127 4.68 12.18 15.58
CA ASP A 127 4.28 12.27 16.98
C ASP A 127 3.99 10.92 17.62
N TYR A 128 4.33 9.81 16.96
CA TYR A 128 3.91 8.47 17.37
C TYR A 128 5.09 7.53 17.45
N GLN A 129 5.00 6.58 18.37
CA GLN A 129 5.93 5.46 18.44
C GLN A 129 5.38 4.27 17.63
N PHE A 130 6.24 3.27 17.42
CA PHE A 130 5.87 2.08 16.68
C PHE A 130 4.64 1.40 17.28
N MET A 131 3.66 1.14 16.43
CA MET A 131 2.39 0.46 16.79
C MET A 131 1.53 1.18 17.82
N ALA A 132 1.76 2.49 18.05
CA ALA A 132 0.86 3.27 18.91
C ALA A 132 -0.57 3.19 18.38
N ASP A 133 -1.54 3.02 19.28
CA ASP A 133 -2.94 2.82 18.90
C ASP A 133 -3.48 3.93 18.01
N ASP A 134 -3.17 5.18 18.34
CA ASP A 134 -3.61 6.33 17.55
C ASP A 134 -2.97 6.33 16.16
N LEU A 135 -1.72 5.92 16.05
CA LEU A 135 -1.03 5.81 14.77
C LEU A 135 -1.68 4.73 13.90
N VAL A 136 -1.97 3.56 14.48
CA VAL A 136 -2.63 2.47 13.76
C VAL A 136 -3.97 2.94 13.21
N THR A 137 -4.77 3.62 14.02
CA THR A 137 -6.08 4.15 13.61
C THR A 137 -5.93 5.15 12.46
N ARG A 138 -5.00 6.08 12.57
CA ARG A 138 -4.77 7.09 11.53
C ARG A 138 -4.29 6.44 10.23
N LEU A 139 -3.38 5.49 10.32
CA LEU A 139 -2.88 4.77 9.14
C LEU A 139 -4.00 4.01 8.43
N ARG A 140 -4.83 3.29 9.18
CA ARG A 140 -5.95 2.57 8.58
C ARG A 140 -6.93 3.53 7.90
N THR A 141 -7.30 4.59 8.58
CA THR A 141 -8.25 5.58 8.03
C THR A 141 -7.72 6.21 6.75
N ALA A 142 -6.44 6.58 6.72
CA ALA A 142 -5.84 7.26 5.57
C ALA A 142 -5.48 6.30 4.43
N ALA A 143 -5.00 5.10 4.75
CA ALA A 143 -4.43 4.20 3.76
C ALA A 143 -5.44 3.20 3.17
N GLU A 144 -6.39 2.71 3.94
CA GLU A 144 -7.33 1.69 3.45
C GLU A 144 -8.07 2.10 2.17
N PRO A 145 -8.64 3.33 2.06
CA PRO A 145 -9.29 3.72 0.82
C PRO A 145 -8.35 3.73 -0.39
N LEU A 146 -7.09 4.07 -0.17
CA LEU A 146 -6.09 4.14 -1.24
C LEU A 146 -5.63 2.74 -1.66
N ILE A 147 -5.51 1.83 -0.72
CA ILE A 147 -5.07 0.45 -0.99
C ILE A 147 -6.20 -0.35 -1.65
N PHE A 148 -7.40 -0.24 -1.15
CA PHE A 148 -8.52 -1.08 -1.57
C PHE A 148 -9.43 -0.41 -2.61
N GLY A 149 -9.14 0.81 -3.00
CA GLY A 149 -9.88 1.49 -4.06
C GLY A 149 -11.31 1.85 -3.71
N ALA A 150 -11.57 2.08 -2.45
CA ALA A 150 -12.91 2.42 -1.99
C ALA A 150 -13.33 3.82 -2.42
#